data_e549c67d579b75cbb56f130d79c7e147
#
_entry.id   e549c67d579b75cbb56f130d79c7e147
#
_cell.length_a   1.000
_cell.length_b   1.000
_cell.length_c   1.000
_cell.angle_alpha   90.00
_cell.angle_beta   90.00
_cell.angle_gamma   90.00
#
_symmetry.space_group_name_H-M   'P 1'
#
loop_
_entity.id
_entity.type
_entity.pdbx_description
1 polymer ?
#
loop_
_entity_poly.entity_id
_entity_poly.type
_entity_poly.pdbx_seq_one_letter_code
_entity_poly.pdbx_strand_id
1 'polypeptide(L)'
;MILPINDSFRPQVNQLIAEEWAGPVIVTKGTVHDTTNADGFISVDDGELTGYLLYTIENGQCEILVLHSLLENHGIGSSLIKSVIQTAKENHCKCVWLITTNDNTHAIRYYQKFGFELTGVYLNALDESRKLKPSIPQLGNEGIPIKHEFEFSYFV
;
A
#
# COMPACT_ATOMS: atom_id res chain seq x y z
N MET A 1 8.84 2.63 -16.87
CA MET A 1 9.82 1.60 -16.48
C MET A 1 9.71 1.33 -14.98
N ILE A 2 9.57 0.08 -14.62
CA ILE A 2 9.52 -0.32 -13.20
C ILE A 2 10.89 -0.76 -12.74
N LEU A 3 11.35 -0.21 -11.63
CA LEU A 3 12.66 -0.48 -11.02
C LEU A 3 12.50 -0.75 -9.54
N PRO A 4 13.41 -1.54 -8.91
CA PRO A 4 13.50 -1.54 -7.46
C PRO A 4 13.79 -0.12 -6.96
N ILE A 5 13.22 0.24 -5.81
CA ILE A 5 13.49 1.55 -5.22
C ILE A 5 14.99 1.70 -4.96
N ASN A 6 15.53 2.89 -5.24
CA ASN A 6 16.95 3.16 -5.14
C ASN A 6 17.22 4.47 -4.39
N ASP A 7 18.48 4.74 -4.08
CA ASP A 7 18.87 5.91 -3.29
C ASP A 7 18.57 7.24 -3.98
N SER A 8 18.51 7.25 -5.32
CA SER A 8 18.19 8.47 -6.08
C SER A 8 16.76 8.95 -5.87
N PHE A 9 15.80 8.01 -5.70
CA PHE A 9 14.37 8.33 -5.55
C PHE A 9 13.84 8.14 -4.13
N ARG A 10 14.59 7.48 -3.26
CA ARG A 10 14.16 7.25 -1.86
C ARG A 10 13.73 8.54 -1.16
N PRO A 11 14.50 9.65 -1.22
CA PRO A 11 14.08 10.89 -0.56
C PRO A 11 12.74 11.41 -1.06
N GLN A 12 12.50 11.36 -2.37
CA GLN A 12 11.23 11.82 -2.95
C GLN A 12 10.06 10.93 -2.52
N VAL A 13 10.24 9.61 -2.53
CA VAL A 13 9.20 8.65 -2.07
C VAL A 13 8.87 8.90 -0.60
N ASN A 14 9.88 9.03 0.24
CA ASN A 14 9.68 9.27 1.68
C ASN A 14 8.95 10.60 1.93
N GLN A 15 9.26 11.64 1.17
CA GLN A 15 8.57 12.93 1.27
C GLN A 15 7.10 12.79 0.88
N LEU A 16 6.78 12.10 -0.21
CA LEU A 16 5.40 11.90 -0.66
C LEU A 16 4.59 11.11 0.38
N ILE A 17 5.18 10.08 0.98
CA ILE A 17 4.53 9.31 2.04
C ILE A 17 4.27 10.20 3.27
N ALA A 18 5.25 10.99 3.69
CA ALA A 18 5.09 11.88 4.84
C ALA A 18 3.98 12.92 4.64
N GLU A 19 3.83 13.43 3.42
CA GLU A 19 2.76 14.38 3.07
C GLU A 19 1.38 13.71 3.09
N GLU A 20 1.26 12.50 2.56
CA GLU A 20 -0.04 11.82 2.43
C GLU A 20 -0.50 11.18 3.74
N TRP A 21 0.42 10.61 4.52
CA TRP A 21 0.09 9.89 5.76
C TRP A 21 0.54 10.63 7.03
N ALA A 22 0.88 11.91 6.96
CA ALA A 22 1.33 12.73 8.10
C ALA A 22 2.53 12.09 8.84
N GLY A 23 3.52 11.63 8.07
CA GLY A 23 4.75 11.04 8.58
C GLY A 23 5.07 9.69 7.95
N PRO A 24 6.22 9.08 8.32
CA PRO A 24 6.70 7.84 7.68
C PRO A 24 6.02 6.57 8.19
N VAL A 25 5.15 6.68 9.18
CA VAL A 25 4.56 5.52 9.87
C VAL A 25 3.14 5.27 9.35
N ILE A 26 2.87 4.01 9.01
CA ILE A 26 1.52 3.54 8.72
C ILE A 26 1.16 2.41 9.68
N VAL A 27 -0.14 2.21 9.92
CA VAL A 27 -0.65 1.17 10.81
C VAL A 27 -1.61 0.28 10.04
N THR A 28 -1.33 -1.03 10.03
CA THR A 28 -2.23 -2.03 9.43
C THR A 28 -2.42 -3.19 10.40
N LYS A 29 -3.66 -3.58 10.66
CA LYS A 29 -4.02 -4.67 11.60
C LYS A 29 -3.31 -4.53 12.96
N GLY A 30 -3.23 -3.31 13.48
CA GLY A 30 -2.58 -3.02 14.74
C GLY A 30 -1.05 -3.08 14.73
N THR A 31 -0.42 -3.30 13.57
CA THR A 31 1.03 -3.31 13.42
C THR A 31 1.51 -1.98 12.88
N VAL A 32 2.51 -1.41 13.55
CA VAL A 32 3.15 -0.16 13.14
C VAL A 32 4.28 -0.45 12.16
N HIS A 33 4.25 0.20 11.00
CA HIS A 33 5.27 0.06 9.97
C HIS A 33 5.97 1.40 9.75
N ASP A 34 7.29 1.43 9.93
CA ASP A 34 8.11 2.56 9.51
C ASP A 34 8.53 2.34 8.05
N THR A 35 8.08 3.21 7.17
CA THR A 35 8.28 3.06 5.72
C THR A 35 9.60 3.63 5.22
N THR A 36 10.40 4.27 6.08
CA THR A 36 11.60 5.03 5.69
C THR A 36 12.59 4.20 4.87
N ASN A 37 12.77 2.92 5.21
CA ASN A 37 13.71 2.04 4.54
C ASN A 37 13.03 0.78 3.99
N ALA A 38 11.71 0.80 3.80
CA ALA A 38 10.98 -0.35 3.29
C ALA A 38 11.41 -0.68 1.85
N ASP A 39 11.42 -1.96 1.52
CA ASP A 39 11.63 -2.41 0.14
C ASP A 39 10.48 -1.97 -0.75
N GLY A 40 10.74 -1.82 -2.02
CA GLY A 40 9.70 -1.39 -2.94
C GLY A 40 10.13 -1.33 -4.39
N PHE A 41 9.18 -0.89 -5.19
CA PHE A 41 9.36 -0.61 -6.61
C PHE A 41 8.94 0.82 -6.90
N ILE A 42 9.57 1.40 -7.91
CA ILE A 42 9.22 2.71 -8.45
C ILE A 42 8.92 2.60 -9.94
N SER A 43 8.05 3.47 -10.40
CA SER A 43 7.83 3.70 -11.82
C SER A 43 8.48 5.01 -12.20
N VAL A 44 9.34 4.99 -13.22
CA VAL A 44 10.09 6.15 -13.67
C VAL A 44 9.94 6.27 -15.19
N ASP A 45 9.54 7.44 -15.66
CA ASP A 45 9.43 7.76 -17.08
C ASP A 45 10.09 9.11 -17.34
N ASP A 46 10.98 9.16 -18.35
CA ASP A 46 11.75 10.35 -18.71
C ASP A 46 12.46 10.99 -17.50
N GLY A 47 13.01 10.14 -16.62
CA GLY A 47 13.71 10.58 -15.41
C GLY A 47 12.82 11.06 -14.27
N GLU A 48 11.49 11.01 -14.43
CA GLU A 48 10.52 11.47 -13.44
C GLU A 48 9.85 10.29 -12.76
N LEU A 49 9.66 10.40 -11.43
CA LEU A 49 8.90 9.42 -10.65
C LEU A 49 7.41 9.51 -11.00
N THR A 50 6.81 8.40 -11.40
CA THR A 50 5.40 8.34 -11.78
C THR A 50 4.56 7.45 -10.86
N GLY A 51 5.18 6.74 -9.94
CA GLY A 51 4.48 5.92 -8.96
C GLY A 51 5.45 5.12 -8.11
N TYR A 52 4.95 4.57 -7.01
CA TYR A 52 5.74 3.72 -6.12
C TYR A 52 4.86 2.74 -5.37
N LEU A 53 5.48 1.64 -4.95
CA LEU A 53 4.88 0.61 -4.13
C LEU A 53 5.91 0.15 -3.11
N LEU A 54 5.55 0.14 -1.83
CA LEU A 54 6.38 -0.41 -0.75
C LEU A 54 5.75 -1.67 -0.21
N TYR A 55 6.59 -2.64 0.16
CA TYR A 55 6.13 -3.93 0.67
C TYR A 55 7.07 -4.44 1.78
N THR A 56 6.58 -5.43 2.51
CA THR A 56 7.37 -6.21 3.44
C THR A 56 7.03 -7.70 3.30
N ILE A 57 8.02 -8.56 3.52
CA ILE A 57 7.82 -10.02 3.47
C ILE A 57 8.08 -10.58 4.86
N GLU A 58 7.09 -11.26 5.42
CA GLU A 58 7.18 -11.94 6.70
C GLU A 58 6.35 -13.23 6.66
N ASN A 59 6.87 -14.29 7.27
CA ASN A 59 6.16 -15.56 7.44
C ASN A 59 5.59 -16.13 6.13
N GLY A 60 6.32 -15.99 5.02
CA GLY A 60 5.90 -16.49 3.73
C GLY A 60 4.74 -15.72 3.11
N GLN A 61 4.54 -14.47 3.52
CA GLN A 61 3.52 -13.57 2.97
C GLN A 61 4.15 -12.22 2.62
N CYS A 62 3.66 -11.61 1.55
CA CYS A 62 4.10 -10.29 1.11
C CYS A 62 2.97 -9.28 1.32
N GLU A 63 3.20 -8.30 2.20
CA GLU A 63 2.23 -7.23 2.42
C GLU A 63 2.61 -5.99 1.62
N ILE A 64 1.67 -5.49 0.81
CA ILE A 64 1.79 -4.17 0.20
C ILE A 64 1.45 -3.13 1.27
N LEU A 65 2.43 -2.31 1.63
CA LEU A 65 2.25 -1.26 2.65
C LEU A 65 1.69 0.02 2.06
N VAL A 66 2.18 0.41 0.89
CA VAL A 66 1.77 1.63 0.19
C VAL A 66 1.79 1.37 -1.31
N LEU A 67 0.77 1.85 -1.99
CA LEU A 67 0.73 1.90 -3.46
C LEU A 67 0.20 3.26 -3.87
N HIS A 68 0.96 3.98 -4.68
CA HIS A 68 0.57 5.28 -5.16
C HIS A 68 0.97 5.46 -6.63
N SER A 69 0.00 5.80 -7.47
CA SER A 69 0.24 6.21 -8.85
C SER A 69 0.09 7.73 -8.93
N LEU A 70 1.10 8.39 -9.47
CA LEU A 70 1.10 9.85 -9.63
C LEU A 70 0.41 10.29 -10.94
N LEU A 71 0.19 9.34 -11.87
CA LEU A 71 -0.52 9.56 -13.11
C LEU A 71 -1.68 8.57 -13.21
N GLU A 72 -2.89 9.09 -13.47
CA GLU A 72 -4.07 8.25 -13.63
C GLU A 72 -4.14 7.64 -15.04
N ASN A 73 -4.76 6.48 -15.14
CA ASN A 73 -5.07 5.79 -16.41
C ASN A 73 -3.84 5.43 -17.28
N HIS A 74 -2.67 5.28 -16.66
CA HIS A 74 -1.44 4.87 -17.33
C HIS A 74 -1.01 3.43 -17.01
N GLY A 75 -1.80 2.68 -16.24
CA GLY A 75 -1.48 1.31 -15.87
C GLY A 75 -0.32 1.16 -14.88
N ILE A 76 0.10 2.25 -14.25
CA ILE A 76 1.27 2.28 -13.36
C ILE A 76 1.04 1.40 -12.13
N GLY A 77 -0.09 1.55 -11.47
CA GLY A 77 -0.44 0.75 -10.28
C GLY A 77 -0.43 -0.74 -10.58
N SER A 78 -1.03 -1.15 -11.71
CA SER A 78 -1.06 -2.56 -12.11
C SER A 78 0.33 -3.10 -12.44
N SER A 79 1.19 -2.29 -13.05
CA SER A 79 2.58 -2.68 -13.34
C SER A 79 3.39 -2.86 -12.05
N LEU A 80 3.21 -1.97 -11.08
CA LEU A 80 3.85 -2.08 -9.77
C LEU A 80 3.38 -3.33 -9.02
N ILE A 81 2.08 -3.62 -9.03
CA ILE A 81 1.54 -4.83 -8.39
C ILE A 81 2.10 -6.09 -9.05
N LYS A 82 2.18 -6.13 -10.37
CA LYS A 82 2.78 -7.28 -11.09
C LYS A 82 4.22 -7.53 -10.67
N SER A 83 4.99 -6.46 -10.46
CA SER A 83 6.38 -6.57 -10.00
C SER A 83 6.47 -7.17 -8.59
N VAL A 84 5.61 -6.74 -7.66
CA VAL A 84 5.62 -7.30 -6.31
C VAL A 84 5.10 -8.73 -6.28
N ILE A 85 4.14 -9.09 -7.12
CA ILE A 85 3.68 -10.49 -7.26
C ILE A 85 4.84 -11.38 -7.73
N GLN A 86 5.62 -10.92 -8.69
CA GLN A 86 6.80 -11.67 -9.15
C GLN A 86 7.82 -11.84 -8.03
N THR A 87 8.09 -10.79 -7.27
CA THR A 87 8.97 -10.85 -6.10
C THR A 87 8.46 -11.84 -5.05
N ALA A 88 7.16 -11.84 -4.79
CA ALA A 88 6.53 -12.78 -3.86
C ALA A 88 6.73 -14.24 -4.32
N LYS A 89 6.57 -14.51 -5.61
CA LYS A 89 6.83 -15.84 -6.19
C LYS A 89 8.28 -16.27 -6.02
N GLU A 90 9.22 -15.36 -6.29
CA GLU A 90 10.65 -15.62 -6.15
C GLU A 90 11.06 -15.91 -4.70
N ASN A 91 10.35 -15.33 -3.74
CA ASN A 91 10.57 -15.53 -2.32
C ASN A 91 9.69 -16.63 -1.71
N HIS A 92 9.03 -17.42 -2.54
CA HIS A 92 8.17 -18.53 -2.13
C HIS A 92 7.03 -18.12 -1.18
N CYS A 93 6.53 -16.90 -1.32
CA CYS A 93 5.37 -16.44 -0.59
C CYS A 93 4.11 -17.13 -1.11
N LYS A 94 3.14 -17.38 -0.22
CA LYS A 94 1.85 -17.97 -0.61
C LYS A 94 0.84 -16.94 -1.09
N CYS A 95 1.01 -15.67 -0.70
CA CYS A 95 0.11 -14.60 -1.14
C CYS A 95 0.79 -13.23 -1.07
N VAL A 96 0.20 -12.30 -1.82
CA VAL A 96 0.39 -10.87 -1.67
C VAL A 96 -0.89 -10.33 -1.06
N TRP A 97 -0.81 -9.57 0.02
CA TRP A 97 -1.99 -9.05 0.70
C TRP A 97 -1.83 -7.58 1.07
N LEU A 98 -2.92 -6.94 1.38
CA LEU A 98 -2.94 -5.54 1.79
C LEU A 98 -4.14 -5.24 2.68
N ILE A 99 -4.03 -4.13 3.39
CA ILE A 99 -5.12 -3.54 4.15
C ILE A 99 -5.50 -2.22 3.49
N THR A 100 -6.79 -1.99 3.33
CA THR A 100 -7.34 -0.68 2.98
C THR A 100 -8.51 -0.36 3.90
N THR A 101 -8.88 0.91 3.97
CA THR A 101 -9.96 1.35 4.86
C THR A 101 -11.29 1.46 4.13
N ASN A 102 -12.39 1.41 4.88
CA ASN A 102 -13.75 1.37 4.32
C ASN A 102 -14.14 2.60 3.49
N ASP A 103 -13.47 3.73 3.71
CA ASP A 103 -13.71 4.95 2.94
C ASP A 103 -13.06 4.95 1.56
N ASN A 104 -12.04 4.10 1.35
CA ASN A 104 -11.31 4.04 0.09
C ASN A 104 -12.02 3.14 -0.92
N THR A 105 -13.18 3.58 -1.37
CA THR A 105 -14.02 2.83 -2.28
C THR A 105 -13.38 2.62 -3.66
N HIS A 106 -12.54 3.56 -4.09
CA HIS A 106 -11.75 3.42 -5.32
C HIS A 106 -10.79 2.23 -5.22
N ALA A 107 -10.03 2.13 -4.14
CA ALA A 107 -9.10 1.03 -3.92
C ALA A 107 -9.82 -0.31 -3.78
N ILE A 108 -10.94 -0.35 -3.05
CA ILE A 108 -11.76 -1.56 -2.87
C ILE A 108 -12.19 -2.11 -4.23
N ARG A 109 -12.65 -1.24 -5.11
CA ARG A 109 -13.02 -1.61 -6.48
C ARG A 109 -11.81 -2.05 -7.29
N TYR A 110 -10.72 -1.28 -7.24
CA TYR A 110 -9.52 -1.51 -8.03
C TYR A 110 -8.88 -2.87 -7.73
N TYR A 111 -8.70 -3.22 -6.46
CA TYR A 111 -8.07 -4.47 -6.09
C TYR A 111 -8.90 -5.69 -6.48
N GLN A 112 -10.22 -5.62 -6.33
CA GLN A 112 -11.10 -6.71 -6.77
C GLN A 112 -11.07 -6.89 -8.28
N LYS A 113 -11.08 -5.80 -9.04
CA LYS A 113 -10.96 -5.86 -10.51
C LYS A 113 -9.61 -6.40 -10.96
N PHE A 114 -8.55 -6.16 -10.21
CA PHE A 114 -7.22 -6.72 -10.49
C PHE A 114 -7.19 -8.24 -10.29
N GLY A 115 -7.97 -8.77 -9.35
CA GLY A 115 -8.02 -10.18 -9.03
C GLY A 115 -7.77 -10.53 -7.57
N PHE A 116 -7.65 -9.52 -6.70
CA PHE A 116 -7.57 -9.74 -5.25
C PHE A 116 -8.93 -10.16 -4.72
N GLU A 117 -8.92 -11.02 -3.72
CA GLU A 117 -10.12 -11.49 -3.02
C GLU A 117 -10.21 -10.85 -1.64
N LEU A 118 -11.41 -10.53 -1.19
CA LEU A 118 -11.64 -10.05 0.17
C LEU A 118 -11.43 -11.24 1.14
N THR A 119 -10.43 -11.15 2.01
CA THR A 119 -10.06 -12.23 2.93
C THR A 119 -10.27 -11.86 4.40
N GLY A 120 -10.61 -10.62 4.69
CA GLY A 120 -10.88 -10.22 6.07
C GLY A 120 -11.57 -8.86 6.14
N VAL A 121 -12.41 -8.70 7.16
CA VAL A 121 -13.05 -7.45 7.53
C VAL A 121 -12.84 -7.25 9.02
N TYR A 122 -12.21 -6.14 9.40
CA TYR A 122 -11.90 -5.84 10.79
C TYR A 122 -12.71 -4.62 11.23
N LEU A 123 -13.85 -4.89 11.84
CA LEU A 123 -14.79 -3.84 12.27
C LEU A 123 -14.16 -3.00 13.38
N ASN A 124 -14.28 -1.68 13.23
CA ASN A 124 -13.78 -0.69 14.17
C ASN A 124 -12.26 -0.74 14.41
N ALA A 125 -11.50 -1.31 13.48
CA ALA A 125 -10.04 -1.43 13.59
C ALA A 125 -9.35 -0.08 13.74
N LEU A 126 -9.92 1.00 13.20
CA LEU A 126 -9.32 2.33 13.26
C LEU A 126 -9.36 2.94 14.66
N ASP A 127 -10.23 2.45 15.56
CA ASP A 127 -10.20 2.86 16.96
C ASP A 127 -8.85 2.47 17.60
N GLU A 128 -8.39 1.25 17.34
CA GLU A 128 -7.09 0.78 17.82
C GLU A 128 -5.93 1.46 17.07
N SER A 129 -6.05 1.63 15.77
CA SER A 129 -5.03 2.29 14.96
C SER A 129 -4.78 3.74 15.40
N ARG A 130 -5.84 4.47 15.79
CA ARG A 130 -5.70 5.85 16.27
C ARG A 130 -5.02 5.95 17.63
N LYS A 131 -5.03 4.90 18.43
CA LYS A 131 -4.25 4.84 19.68
C LYS A 131 -2.76 4.81 19.37
N LEU A 132 -2.37 4.13 18.30
CA LEU A 132 -0.98 4.03 17.84
C LEU A 132 -0.56 5.23 17.00
N LYS A 133 -1.49 5.80 16.23
CA LYS A 133 -1.26 6.94 15.35
C LYS A 133 -2.45 7.91 15.42
N PRO A 134 -2.46 8.83 16.40
CA PRO A 134 -3.58 9.75 16.59
C PRO A 134 -3.85 10.71 15.43
N SER A 135 -2.89 10.87 14.51
CA SER A 135 -3.04 11.75 13.35
C SER A 135 -3.99 11.19 12.27
N ILE A 136 -4.42 9.93 12.37
CA ILE A 136 -5.39 9.36 11.43
C ILE A 136 -6.71 10.15 11.52
N PRO A 137 -7.19 10.74 10.40
CA PRO A 137 -8.40 11.56 10.43
C PRO A 137 -9.65 10.72 10.72
N GLN A 138 -10.71 11.36 11.21
CA GLN A 138 -11.99 10.71 11.47
C GLN A 138 -12.79 10.51 10.17
N LEU A 139 -12.68 11.46 9.23
CA LEU A 139 -13.38 11.42 7.95
C LEU A 139 -12.36 11.26 6.83
N GLY A 140 -12.67 10.39 5.88
CA GLY A 140 -11.85 10.13 4.71
C GLY A 140 -12.50 10.58 3.41
N ASN A 141 -12.38 9.77 2.38
CA ASN A 141 -12.87 10.08 1.04
C ASN A 141 -14.38 10.36 1.06
N GLU A 142 -14.77 11.46 0.43
CA GLU A 142 -16.17 11.88 0.30
C GLU A 142 -16.92 12.02 1.64
N GLY A 143 -16.19 12.29 2.73
CA GLY A 143 -16.77 12.42 4.05
C GLY A 143 -17.17 11.11 4.72
N ILE A 144 -16.75 9.97 4.15
CA ILE A 144 -17.02 8.66 4.75
C ILE A 144 -16.17 8.49 6.01
N PRO A 145 -16.77 8.14 7.17
CA PRO A 145 -16.00 7.90 8.38
C PRO A 145 -15.01 6.76 8.20
N ILE A 146 -13.75 6.98 8.59
CA ILE A 146 -12.70 5.94 8.53
C ILE A 146 -12.81 5.10 9.80
N LYS A 147 -13.39 3.90 9.69
CA LYS A 147 -13.70 3.03 10.83
C LYS A 147 -13.11 1.64 10.75
N HIS A 148 -13.15 1.04 9.55
CA HIS A 148 -12.93 -0.40 9.36
C HIS A 148 -11.79 -0.65 8.42
N GLU A 149 -11.10 -1.78 8.62
CA GLU A 149 -10.08 -2.27 7.70
C GLU A 149 -10.59 -3.47 6.92
N PHE A 150 -10.30 -3.48 5.61
CA PHE A 150 -10.57 -4.60 4.71
C PHE A 150 -9.24 -5.20 4.27
N GLU A 151 -9.15 -6.53 4.33
CA GLU A 151 -7.99 -7.25 3.87
C GLU A 151 -8.28 -7.87 2.51
N PHE A 152 -7.39 -7.62 1.56
CA PHE A 152 -7.44 -8.24 0.23
C PHE A 152 -6.18 -9.07 0.02
N SER A 153 -6.34 -10.24 -0.59
CA SER A 153 -5.24 -11.16 -0.86
C SER A 153 -5.25 -11.65 -2.30
N TYR A 154 -4.06 -11.77 -2.86
CA TYR A 154 -3.82 -12.38 -4.17
C TYR A 154 -2.93 -13.61 -3.95
N PHE A 155 -3.45 -14.80 -4.22
CA PHE A 155 -2.73 -16.05 -3.99
C PHE A 155 -1.77 -16.33 -5.15
N VAL A 156 -0.53 -16.64 -4.83
CA VAL A 156 0.53 -16.87 -5.80
C VAL A 156 1.04 -18.31 -5.81
#